data_987335c2e519d59225735e9ff3f94549
#
_entry.id   987335c2e519d59225735e9ff3f94549
#
_cell.length_a   1.000
_cell.length_b   1.000
_cell.length_c   1.000
_cell.angle_alpha   90.00
_cell.angle_beta   90.00
_cell.angle_gamma   90.00
#
_symmetry.space_group_name_H-M   'P 1'
#
loop_
_entity.id
_entity.type
_entity.pdbx_description
1 polymer ?
#
loop_
_entity_poly.entity_id
_entity_poly.type
_entity_poly.pdbx_seq_one_letter_code
_entity_poly.pdbx_strand_id
1 'polypeptide(L)'
;MILEILQKVNSTLLDSVNATSNKHAAETFSIQLGMLNNSTTQLEQLLNLMEAMYEKGITSRIVTAEIKQALQSAVDSCGEKVNDHSLDSGTVTALKHAVDLCKGAVASIWKEVADKQCTPIIESLSSLKGLLANKTAAETLIDSLQKSKDNTPTSVSSLDTYLSNIEKGKKIIEEMHFDSDPEVKAFIGKVQAQRATVSSLTPHILEWLKDNNLTDKIRLRF
;
A
#
# COMPACT_ATOMS: atom_id res chain seq x y z
N MET A 1 -5.87 -13.07 20.16
CA MET A 1 -6.53 -14.42 20.22
C MET A 1 -6.16 -15.32 19.03
N ILE A 2 -6.46 -14.99 17.77
CA ILE A 2 -6.07 -15.81 16.58
C ILE A 2 -4.54 -15.95 16.48
N LEU A 3 -3.82 -14.84 16.58
CA LEU A 3 -2.35 -14.81 16.57
C LEU A 3 -1.73 -15.64 17.69
N GLU A 4 -2.25 -15.54 18.91
CA GLU A 4 -1.79 -16.33 20.06
C GLU A 4 -1.99 -17.82 19.88
N ILE A 5 -3.13 -18.22 19.26
CA ILE A 5 -3.39 -19.61 18.92
C ILE A 5 -2.40 -20.09 17.86
N LEU A 6 -2.15 -19.31 16.83
CA LEU A 6 -1.19 -19.66 15.76
C LEU A 6 0.26 -19.72 16.29
N GLN A 7 0.66 -18.83 17.18
CA GLN A 7 1.97 -18.89 17.85
C GLN A 7 2.10 -20.11 18.75
N LYS A 8 1.04 -20.46 19.48
CA LYS A 8 1.01 -21.66 20.33
C LYS A 8 1.05 -22.94 19.49
N VAL A 9 0.38 -22.99 18.33
CA VAL A 9 0.48 -24.07 17.35
C VAL A 9 1.92 -24.27 16.93
N ASN A 10 2.61 -23.20 16.57
CA ASN A 10 4.00 -23.26 16.12
C ASN A 10 4.96 -23.78 17.19
N SER A 11 4.83 -23.31 18.44
CA SER A 11 5.69 -23.78 19.55
C SER A 11 5.45 -25.25 19.89
N THR A 12 4.19 -25.70 19.95
CA THR A 12 3.84 -27.09 20.31
C THR A 12 4.27 -28.09 19.23
N LEU A 13 4.21 -27.69 17.95
CA LEU A 13 4.67 -28.52 16.83
C LEU A 13 6.20 -28.68 16.82
N LEU A 14 6.96 -27.68 17.21
CA LEU A 14 8.41 -27.76 17.34
C LEU A 14 8.83 -28.80 18.40
N ASP A 15 8.12 -28.90 19.51
CA ASP A 15 8.39 -29.84 20.58
C ASP A 15 8.09 -31.30 20.17
N SER A 16 7.15 -31.55 19.27
CA SER A 16 6.76 -32.89 18.81
C SER A 16 7.71 -33.49 17.76
N VAL A 17 8.52 -32.68 17.05
CA VAL A 17 9.47 -33.12 16.02
C VAL A 17 10.56 -34.03 16.58
N ASN A 18 10.88 -33.90 17.86
CA ASN A 18 11.96 -34.64 18.53
C ASN A 18 11.64 -36.13 18.84
N ALA A 19 10.42 -36.59 18.53
CA ALA A 19 9.92 -37.89 19.03
C ALA A 19 9.77 -39.03 18.00
N THR A 20 10.02 -38.85 16.68
CA THR A 20 9.71 -39.88 15.68
C THR A 20 10.92 -40.46 14.96
N SER A 21 11.09 -41.78 15.06
CA SER A 21 12.20 -42.58 14.50
C SER A 21 12.10 -42.93 13.00
N ASN A 22 11.15 -42.34 12.25
CA ASN A 22 10.97 -42.63 10.84
C ASN A 22 11.39 -41.44 9.97
N LYS A 23 12.55 -41.55 9.32
CA LYS A 23 13.20 -40.46 8.59
C LYS A 23 12.29 -39.81 7.53
N HIS A 24 11.50 -40.60 6.80
CA HIS A 24 10.61 -40.08 5.73
C HIS A 24 9.39 -39.33 6.30
N ALA A 25 8.82 -39.82 7.39
CA ALA A 25 7.73 -39.13 8.09
C ALA A 25 8.23 -37.82 8.70
N ALA A 26 9.45 -37.82 9.28
CA ALA A 26 10.08 -36.64 9.83
C ALA A 26 10.39 -35.56 8.77
N GLU A 27 10.84 -35.97 7.57
CA GLU A 27 11.08 -35.04 6.45
C GLU A 27 9.78 -34.41 5.96
N THR A 28 8.71 -35.18 5.75
CA THR A 28 7.41 -34.70 5.35
C THR A 28 6.81 -33.73 6.38
N PHE A 29 6.90 -34.10 7.67
CA PHE A 29 6.44 -33.27 8.76
C PHE A 29 7.21 -31.94 8.85
N SER A 30 8.53 -31.99 8.68
CA SER A 30 9.38 -30.78 8.66
C SER A 30 8.99 -29.82 7.53
N ILE A 31 8.68 -30.34 6.35
CA ILE A 31 8.21 -29.54 5.21
C ILE A 31 6.85 -28.90 5.52
N GLN A 32 5.89 -29.67 6.05
CA GLN A 32 4.57 -29.17 6.42
C GLN A 32 4.67 -28.09 7.52
N LEU A 33 5.53 -28.30 8.51
CA LEU A 33 5.80 -27.31 9.57
C LEU A 33 6.38 -26.02 8.99
N GLY A 34 7.33 -26.13 8.06
CA GLY A 34 7.89 -24.96 7.37
C GLY A 34 6.83 -24.18 6.59
N MET A 35 5.93 -24.89 5.89
CA MET A 35 4.82 -24.27 5.17
C MET A 35 3.83 -23.60 6.12
N LEU A 36 3.49 -24.26 7.24
CA LEU A 36 2.60 -23.72 8.26
C LEU A 36 3.17 -22.43 8.84
N ASN A 37 4.42 -22.47 9.29
CA ASN A 37 5.11 -21.33 9.88
C ASN A 37 5.17 -20.13 8.90
N ASN A 38 5.50 -20.39 7.65
CA ASN A 38 5.52 -19.35 6.61
C ASN A 38 4.12 -18.74 6.38
N SER A 39 3.08 -19.57 6.30
CA SER A 39 1.70 -19.10 6.13
C SER A 39 1.20 -18.33 7.36
N THR A 40 1.58 -18.75 8.57
CA THR A 40 1.26 -18.04 9.81
C THR A 40 1.90 -16.67 9.85
N THR A 41 3.19 -16.56 9.52
CA THR A 41 3.92 -15.29 9.45
C THR A 41 3.30 -14.35 8.39
N GLN A 42 2.94 -14.88 7.24
CA GLN A 42 2.27 -14.09 6.20
C GLN A 42 0.89 -13.61 6.65
N LEU A 43 0.12 -14.46 7.32
CA LEU A 43 -1.21 -14.09 7.84
C LEU A 43 -1.09 -12.99 8.90
N GLU A 44 -0.14 -13.11 9.83
CA GLU A 44 0.16 -12.09 10.83
C GLU A 44 0.47 -10.72 10.19
N GLN A 45 1.38 -10.71 9.22
CA GLN A 45 1.73 -9.50 8.48
C GLN A 45 0.54 -8.87 7.77
N LEU A 46 -0.32 -9.70 7.14
CA LEU A 46 -1.52 -9.23 6.47
C LEU A 46 -2.57 -8.68 7.44
N LEU A 47 -2.79 -9.35 8.57
CA LEU A 47 -3.75 -8.87 9.58
C LEU A 47 -3.29 -7.55 10.18
N ASN A 48 -2.00 -7.40 10.50
CA ASN A 48 -1.43 -6.14 10.98
C ASN A 48 -1.56 -5.02 9.91
N LEU A 49 -1.35 -5.35 8.64
CA LEU A 49 -1.54 -4.40 7.54
C LEU A 49 -3.02 -4.00 7.39
N MET A 50 -3.94 -4.96 7.46
CA MET A 50 -5.38 -4.70 7.38
C MET A 50 -5.86 -3.82 8.54
N GLU A 51 -5.38 -4.08 9.75
CA GLU A 51 -5.65 -3.26 10.94
C GLU A 51 -5.12 -1.83 10.73
N ALA A 52 -3.87 -1.67 10.31
CA ALA A 52 -3.29 -0.37 10.02
C ALA A 52 -4.05 0.38 8.91
N MET A 53 -4.51 -0.30 7.86
CA MET A 53 -5.34 0.32 6.81
C MET A 53 -6.67 0.84 7.36
N TYR A 54 -7.28 0.11 8.30
CA TYR A 54 -8.50 0.54 8.97
C TYR A 54 -8.24 1.74 9.90
N GLU A 55 -7.26 1.66 10.79
CA GLU A 55 -6.91 2.71 11.75
C GLU A 55 -6.52 4.03 11.06
N LYS A 56 -5.83 3.95 9.93
CA LYS A 56 -5.42 5.11 9.13
C LYS A 56 -6.52 5.63 8.19
N GLY A 57 -7.73 5.08 8.27
CA GLY A 57 -8.88 5.53 7.50
C GLY A 57 -8.78 5.27 5.99
N ILE A 58 -7.93 4.34 5.57
CA ILE A 58 -7.80 3.95 4.16
C ILE A 58 -9.06 3.21 3.71
N THR A 59 -9.62 2.42 4.60
CA THR A 59 -10.87 1.70 4.36
C THR A 59 -11.67 1.55 5.64
N SER A 60 -12.99 1.56 5.51
CA SER A 60 -13.91 1.31 6.63
C SER A 60 -14.28 -0.17 6.77
N ARG A 61 -13.94 -1.02 5.80
CA ARG A 61 -14.36 -2.42 5.78
C ARG A 61 -13.40 -3.29 4.97
N ILE A 62 -12.55 -4.05 5.66
CA ILE A 62 -11.60 -4.98 5.03
C ILE A 62 -12.07 -6.43 5.19
N VAL A 63 -12.70 -6.77 6.32
CA VAL A 63 -13.05 -8.14 6.64
C VAL A 63 -14.46 -8.47 6.13
N THR A 64 -14.52 -9.30 5.10
CA THR A 64 -15.79 -9.87 4.59
C THR A 64 -16.21 -11.09 5.41
N ALA A 65 -17.48 -11.53 5.24
CA ALA A 65 -17.95 -12.76 5.86
C ALA A 65 -17.13 -13.99 5.42
N GLU A 66 -16.70 -14.02 4.16
CA GLU A 66 -15.86 -15.07 3.60
C GLU A 66 -14.47 -15.12 4.27
N ILE A 67 -13.80 -13.97 4.41
CA ILE A 67 -12.52 -13.87 5.13
C ILE A 67 -12.68 -14.34 6.58
N LYS A 68 -13.73 -13.89 7.26
CA LYS A 68 -14.00 -14.30 8.64
C LYS A 68 -14.19 -15.81 8.75
N GLN A 69 -14.95 -16.40 7.85
CA GLN A 69 -15.19 -17.85 7.82
C GLN A 69 -13.90 -18.63 7.54
N ALA A 70 -13.09 -18.17 6.57
CA ALA A 70 -11.80 -18.81 6.23
C ALA A 70 -10.81 -18.73 7.40
N LEU A 71 -10.72 -17.59 8.09
CA LEU A 71 -9.92 -17.42 9.31
C LEU A 71 -10.38 -18.35 10.41
N GLN A 72 -11.69 -18.44 10.67
CA GLN A 72 -12.26 -19.33 11.67
C GLN A 72 -11.93 -20.80 11.33
N SER A 73 -12.17 -21.23 10.09
CA SER A 73 -11.86 -22.58 9.65
C SER A 73 -10.37 -22.94 9.77
N ALA A 74 -9.49 -21.97 9.48
CA ALA A 74 -8.04 -22.15 9.64
C ALA A 74 -7.66 -22.32 11.12
N VAL A 75 -8.24 -21.50 12.01
CA VAL A 75 -8.01 -21.56 13.47
C VAL A 75 -8.51 -22.88 14.05
N ASP A 76 -9.72 -23.29 13.69
CA ASP A 76 -10.34 -24.54 14.19
C ASP A 76 -9.51 -25.75 13.73
N SER A 77 -9.16 -25.81 12.44
CA SER A 77 -8.31 -26.86 11.90
C SER A 77 -6.93 -26.94 12.55
N CYS A 78 -6.28 -25.80 12.79
CA CYS A 78 -4.99 -25.75 13.49
C CYS A 78 -5.15 -26.17 14.95
N GLY A 79 -6.20 -25.72 15.65
CA GLY A 79 -6.45 -26.03 17.06
C GLY A 79 -6.70 -27.51 17.31
N GLU A 80 -7.50 -28.16 16.48
CA GLU A 80 -7.75 -29.60 16.52
C GLU A 80 -6.46 -30.40 16.32
N LYS A 81 -5.69 -30.06 15.28
CA LYS A 81 -4.45 -30.81 14.95
C LYS A 81 -3.33 -30.63 15.99
N VAL A 82 -3.27 -29.47 16.64
CA VAL A 82 -2.33 -29.28 17.78
C VAL A 82 -2.70 -30.17 18.95
N ASN A 83 -4.00 -30.24 19.30
CA ASN A 83 -4.46 -31.08 20.40
C ASN A 83 -4.21 -32.57 20.12
N ASP A 84 -4.36 -33.00 18.88
CA ASP A 84 -4.18 -34.39 18.45
C ASP A 84 -2.73 -34.73 18.13
N HIS A 85 -1.81 -33.79 18.26
CA HIS A 85 -0.39 -33.92 17.86
C HIS A 85 -0.20 -34.42 16.41
N SER A 86 -1.15 -34.06 15.52
CA SER A 86 -1.16 -34.44 14.11
C SER A 86 -1.21 -33.21 13.21
N LEU A 87 -0.32 -33.14 12.24
CA LEU A 87 -0.31 -32.11 11.20
C LEU A 87 -0.56 -32.78 9.86
N ASP A 88 -1.52 -32.27 9.09
CA ASP A 88 -1.84 -32.77 7.77
C ASP A 88 -1.85 -31.66 6.71
N SER A 89 -1.95 -32.05 5.45
CA SER A 89 -2.02 -31.14 4.33
C SER A 89 -3.27 -30.28 4.33
N GLY A 90 -4.36 -30.73 4.94
CA GLY A 90 -5.63 -30.00 5.06
C GLY A 90 -5.47 -28.75 5.90
N THR A 91 -4.79 -28.86 7.04
CA THR A 91 -4.49 -27.72 7.93
C THR A 91 -3.66 -26.66 7.22
N VAL A 92 -2.58 -27.07 6.52
CA VAL A 92 -1.74 -26.16 5.73
C VAL A 92 -2.55 -25.48 4.64
N THR A 93 -3.42 -26.21 3.96
CA THR A 93 -4.28 -25.72 2.88
C THR A 93 -5.30 -24.70 3.41
N ALA A 94 -5.94 -24.97 4.54
CA ALA A 94 -6.91 -24.05 5.16
C ALA A 94 -6.25 -22.71 5.51
N LEU A 95 -5.07 -22.75 6.12
CA LEU A 95 -4.32 -21.54 6.47
C LEU A 95 -3.89 -20.76 5.22
N LYS A 96 -3.38 -21.45 4.21
CA LYS A 96 -3.01 -20.84 2.93
C LYS A 96 -4.21 -20.17 2.24
N HIS A 97 -5.37 -20.81 2.27
CA HIS A 97 -6.60 -20.22 1.73
C HIS A 97 -6.98 -18.91 2.44
N ALA A 98 -6.90 -18.86 3.77
CA ALA A 98 -7.13 -17.65 4.53
C ALA A 98 -6.13 -16.54 4.16
N VAL A 99 -4.85 -16.88 4.00
CA VAL A 99 -3.80 -15.95 3.53
C VAL A 99 -4.15 -15.39 2.15
N ASP A 100 -4.55 -16.24 1.20
CA ASP A 100 -4.84 -15.83 -0.18
C ASP A 100 -6.08 -14.92 -0.24
N LEU A 101 -7.11 -15.19 0.56
CA LEU A 101 -8.29 -14.31 0.68
C LEU A 101 -7.93 -12.95 1.27
N CYS A 102 -7.12 -12.91 2.32
CA CYS A 102 -6.65 -11.65 2.91
C CYS A 102 -5.81 -10.84 1.91
N LYS A 103 -4.89 -11.49 1.17
CA LYS A 103 -4.11 -10.85 0.09
C LYS A 103 -5.01 -10.26 -0.99
N GLY A 104 -5.99 -11.04 -1.45
CA GLY A 104 -6.94 -10.60 -2.47
C GLY A 104 -7.75 -9.38 -2.03
N ALA A 105 -8.21 -9.37 -0.78
CA ALA A 105 -8.94 -8.25 -0.22
C ALA A 105 -8.08 -6.98 -0.13
N VAL A 106 -6.86 -7.09 0.40
CA VAL A 106 -5.91 -5.97 0.47
C VAL A 106 -5.62 -5.43 -0.93
N ALA A 107 -5.33 -6.30 -1.90
CA ALA A 107 -5.03 -5.88 -3.26
C ALA A 107 -6.20 -5.18 -3.95
N SER A 108 -7.43 -5.69 -3.76
CA SER A 108 -8.65 -5.09 -4.34
C SER A 108 -8.90 -3.68 -3.80
N ILE A 109 -8.85 -3.53 -2.47
CA ILE A 109 -9.02 -2.23 -1.81
C ILE A 109 -7.91 -1.27 -2.21
N TRP A 110 -6.66 -1.75 -2.22
CA TRP A 110 -5.50 -0.94 -2.55
C TRP A 110 -5.58 -0.34 -3.94
N LYS A 111 -5.97 -1.15 -4.93
CA LYS A 111 -6.10 -0.68 -6.31
C LYS A 111 -7.03 0.53 -6.43
N GLU A 112 -8.18 0.48 -5.77
CA GLU A 112 -9.15 1.58 -5.78
C GLU A 112 -8.63 2.82 -5.05
N VAL A 113 -8.11 2.62 -3.84
CA VAL A 113 -7.64 3.71 -2.97
C VAL A 113 -6.42 4.41 -3.55
N ALA A 114 -5.42 3.62 -3.99
CA ALA A 114 -4.19 4.16 -4.53
C ALA A 114 -4.44 4.94 -5.83
N ASP A 115 -5.27 4.43 -6.71
CA ASP A 115 -5.65 5.15 -7.94
C ASP A 115 -6.32 6.49 -7.62
N LYS A 116 -7.31 6.48 -6.75
CA LYS A 116 -8.07 7.66 -6.35
C LYS A 116 -7.22 8.72 -5.65
N GLN A 117 -6.24 8.32 -4.85
CA GLN A 117 -5.41 9.25 -4.08
C GLN A 117 -4.16 9.69 -4.85
N CYS A 118 -3.48 8.78 -5.56
CA CYS A 118 -2.23 9.10 -6.25
C CYS A 118 -2.46 9.88 -7.55
N THR A 119 -3.46 9.50 -8.35
CA THR A 119 -3.63 10.06 -9.69
C THR A 119 -3.72 11.59 -9.69
N PRO A 120 -4.57 12.23 -8.87
CA PRO A 120 -4.65 13.70 -8.85
C PRO A 120 -3.32 14.35 -8.45
N ILE A 121 -2.61 13.77 -7.48
CA ILE A 121 -1.34 14.30 -6.99
C ILE A 121 -0.25 14.16 -8.06
N ILE A 122 -0.16 13.00 -8.72
CA ILE A 122 0.80 12.74 -9.79
C ILE A 122 0.55 13.71 -10.96
N GLU A 123 -0.69 13.93 -11.35
CA GLU A 123 -1.06 14.85 -12.43
C GLU A 123 -0.69 16.29 -12.07
N SER A 124 -1.04 16.75 -10.86
CA SER A 124 -0.71 18.09 -10.38
C SER A 124 0.80 18.31 -10.29
N LEU A 125 1.54 17.38 -9.66
CA LEU A 125 3.01 17.46 -9.56
C LEU A 125 3.68 17.38 -10.93
N SER A 126 3.18 16.55 -11.84
CA SER A 126 3.70 16.46 -13.21
C SER A 126 3.50 17.77 -13.97
N SER A 127 2.40 18.45 -13.70
CA SER A 127 2.11 19.77 -14.23
C SER A 127 3.06 20.84 -13.69
N LEU A 128 3.40 20.75 -12.44
CA LEU A 128 4.24 21.75 -11.74
C LEU A 128 5.74 21.46 -11.81
N LYS A 129 6.18 20.24 -12.14
CA LYS A 129 7.58 19.79 -12.00
C LYS A 129 8.61 20.72 -12.66
N GLY A 130 8.26 21.35 -13.79
CA GLY A 130 9.13 22.30 -14.50
C GLY A 130 9.29 23.64 -13.78
N LEU A 131 8.41 23.94 -12.84
CA LEU A 131 8.33 25.21 -12.10
C LEU A 131 8.90 25.07 -10.70
N LEU A 132 8.92 23.86 -10.14
CA LEU A 132 9.39 23.62 -8.78
C LEU A 132 10.89 23.94 -8.63
N ALA A 133 11.25 24.49 -7.47
CA ALA A 133 12.65 24.82 -7.14
C ALA A 133 13.53 23.54 -7.14
N ASN A 134 12.96 22.42 -6.67
CA ASN A 134 13.64 21.12 -6.66
C ASN A 134 12.91 20.14 -7.58
N LYS A 135 13.18 20.23 -8.87
CA LYS A 135 12.61 19.34 -9.90
C LYS A 135 12.90 17.86 -9.61
N THR A 136 14.13 17.53 -9.22
CA THR A 136 14.54 16.14 -8.97
C THR A 136 13.75 15.52 -7.79
N ALA A 137 13.51 16.29 -6.73
CA ALA A 137 12.70 15.81 -5.61
C ALA A 137 11.25 15.55 -6.04
N ALA A 138 10.69 16.42 -6.88
CA ALA A 138 9.34 16.21 -7.42
C ALA A 138 9.26 14.97 -8.33
N GLU A 139 10.23 14.76 -9.20
CA GLU A 139 10.32 13.57 -10.05
C GLU A 139 10.43 12.29 -9.21
N THR A 140 11.30 12.29 -8.19
CA THR A 140 11.44 11.16 -7.26
C THR A 140 10.12 10.87 -6.51
N LEU A 141 9.40 11.91 -6.12
CA LEU A 141 8.10 11.75 -5.45
C LEU A 141 7.03 11.18 -6.39
N ILE A 142 6.96 11.68 -7.63
CA ILE A 142 6.06 11.15 -8.67
C ILE A 142 6.34 9.67 -8.92
N ASP A 143 7.60 9.28 -9.10
CA ASP A 143 8.02 7.89 -9.31
C ASP A 143 7.64 7.01 -8.11
N SER A 144 7.81 7.52 -6.89
CA SER A 144 7.44 6.81 -5.66
C SER A 144 5.94 6.61 -5.53
N LEU A 145 5.14 7.63 -5.86
CA LEU A 145 3.67 7.55 -5.88
C LEU A 145 3.18 6.58 -6.97
N GLN A 146 3.79 6.63 -8.16
CA GLN A 146 3.47 5.70 -9.25
C GLN A 146 3.76 4.25 -8.84
N LYS A 147 4.94 3.99 -8.27
CA LYS A 147 5.28 2.65 -7.75
C LYS A 147 4.32 2.18 -6.67
N SER A 148 3.90 3.07 -5.77
CA SER A 148 2.93 2.74 -4.73
C SER A 148 1.53 2.47 -5.30
N LYS A 149 1.14 3.16 -6.38
CA LYS A 149 -0.11 2.91 -7.11
C LYS A 149 -0.10 1.53 -7.76
N ASP A 150 1.02 1.13 -8.36
CA ASP A 150 1.14 -0.11 -9.12
C ASP A 150 1.38 -1.34 -8.22
N ASN A 151 1.85 -1.14 -6.98
CA ASN A 151 2.21 -2.22 -6.07
C ASN A 151 1.42 -2.17 -4.77
N THR A 152 0.74 -3.28 -4.44
CA THR A 152 0.07 -3.45 -3.15
C THR A 152 1.09 -3.44 -2.01
N PRO A 153 0.85 -2.70 -0.90
CA PRO A 153 1.74 -2.74 0.24
C PRO A 153 1.77 -4.13 0.86
N THR A 154 2.96 -4.54 1.30
CA THR A 154 3.19 -5.85 1.93
C THR A 154 3.43 -5.74 3.43
N SER A 155 3.53 -4.53 3.96
CA SER A 155 3.80 -4.25 5.38
C SER A 155 3.24 -2.89 5.80
N VAL A 156 3.10 -2.68 7.10
CA VAL A 156 2.71 -1.38 7.69
C VAL A 156 3.71 -0.28 7.29
N SER A 157 5.02 -0.59 7.28
CA SER A 157 6.05 0.37 6.87
C SER A 157 5.91 0.84 5.43
N SER A 158 5.54 -0.06 4.49
CA SER A 158 5.27 0.34 3.10
C SER A 158 4.02 1.21 2.99
N LEU A 159 3.00 0.97 3.81
CA LEU A 159 1.81 1.81 3.93
C LEU A 159 2.15 3.19 4.48
N ASP A 160 2.98 3.28 5.52
CA ASP A 160 3.42 4.56 6.11
C ASP A 160 4.23 5.39 5.11
N THR A 161 5.09 4.74 4.34
CA THR A 161 5.85 5.38 3.26
C THR A 161 4.91 5.99 2.22
N TYR A 162 3.90 5.25 1.81
CA TYR A 162 2.87 5.73 0.89
C TYR A 162 2.15 6.97 1.43
N LEU A 163 1.64 6.91 2.66
CA LEU A 163 0.91 8.02 3.27
C LEU A 163 1.80 9.26 3.42
N SER A 164 3.06 9.07 3.82
CA SER A 164 4.03 10.18 3.87
C SER A 164 4.25 10.82 2.49
N ASN A 165 4.30 10.02 1.42
CA ASN A 165 4.44 10.55 0.07
C ASN A 165 3.18 11.29 -0.41
N ILE A 166 1.99 10.79 -0.07
CA ILE A 166 0.72 11.49 -0.33
C ILE A 166 0.71 12.86 0.36
N GLU A 167 1.08 12.92 1.65
CA GLU A 167 1.14 14.18 2.40
C GLU A 167 2.16 15.16 1.81
N LYS A 168 3.36 14.69 1.46
CA LYS A 168 4.37 15.53 0.80
C LYS A 168 3.86 16.09 -0.53
N GLY A 169 3.19 15.26 -1.32
CA GLY A 169 2.62 15.70 -2.60
C GLY A 169 1.55 16.77 -2.42
N LYS A 170 0.62 16.54 -1.50
CA LYS A 170 -0.43 17.52 -1.16
C LYS A 170 0.17 18.84 -0.68
N LYS A 171 1.16 18.78 0.22
CA LYS A 171 1.82 19.98 0.75
C LYS A 171 2.47 20.81 -0.35
N ILE A 172 3.18 20.20 -1.30
CA ILE A 172 3.77 20.91 -2.43
C ILE A 172 2.70 21.60 -3.28
N ILE A 173 1.58 20.92 -3.55
CA ILE A 173 0.47 21.46 -4.34
C ILE A 173 -0.21 22.62 -3.60
N GLU A 174 -0.43 22.49 -2.28
CA GLU A 174 -1.03 23.51 -1.43
C GLU A 174 -0.14 24.76 -1.31
N GLU A 175 1.16 24.59 -1.10
CA GLU A 175 2.13 25.69 -1.04
C GLU A 175 2.17 26.52 -2.32
N MET A 176 1.90 25.90 -3.46
CA MET A 176 1.83 26.58 -4.77
C MET A 176 0.46 27.22 -5.06
N HIS A 177 -0.55 27.00 -4.22
CA HIS A 177 -1.93 27.42 -4.45
C HIS A 177 -2.49 27.01 -5.82
N PHE A 178 -1.97 25.88 -6.37
CA PHE A 178 -2.23 25.46 -7.74
C PHE A 178 -3.65 24.91 -7.92
N ASP A 179 -4.10 24.01 -7.04
CA ASP A 179 -5.42 23.36 -7.20
C ASP A 179 -6.59 24.24 -6.78
N SER A 180 -6.35 25.23 -5.92
CA SER A 180 -7.38 26.16 -5.44
C SER A 180 -7.67 27.28 -6.44
N ASP A 181 -6.82 27.46 -7.46
CA ASP A 181 -6.93 28.55 -8.43
C ASP A 181 -7.15 28.03 -9.87
N PRO A 182 -8.40 28.06 -10.37
CA PRO A 182 -8.72 27.62 -11.72
C PRO A 182 -8.00 28.41 -12.83
N GLU A 183 -7.70 29.69 -12.61
CA GLU A 183 -7.02 30.53 -13.58
C GLU A 183 -5.55 30.15 -13.70
N VAL A 184 -4.88 29.92 -12.55
CA VAL A 184 -3.52 29.40 -12.49
C VAL A 184 -3.43 28.03 -13.15
N LYS A 185 -4.35 27.13 -12.83
CA LYS A 185 -4.41 25.78 -13.42
C LYS A 185 -4.55 25.83 -14.94
N ALA A 186 -5.45 26.66 -15.45
CA ALA A 186 -5.62 26.86 -16.88
C ALA A 186 -4.39 27.46 -17.57
N PHE A 187 -3.72 28.42 -16.90
CA PHE A 187 -2.49 29.02 -17.41
C PHE A 187 -1.35 28.00 -17.49
N ILE A 188 -1.12 27.22 -16.45
CA ILE A 188 -0.10 26.17 -16.44
C ILE A 188 -0.37 25.12 -17.52
N GLY A 189 -1.63 24.73 -17.71
CA GLY A 189 -2.02 23.85 -18.83
C GLY A 189 -1.65 24.42 -20.21
N LYS A 190 -1.80 25.74 -20.42
CA LYS A 190 -1.35 26.41 -21.66
C LYS A 190 0.18 26.43 -21.78
N VAL A 191 0.91 26.65 -20.68
CA VAL A 191 2.38 26.62 -20.67
C VAL A 191 2.89 25.25 -21.08
N GLN A 192 2.33 24.18 -20.52
CA GLN A 192 2.70 22.80 -20.84
C GLN A 192 2.40 22.43 -22.30
N ALA A 193 1.25 22.82 -22.79
CA ALA A 193 0.87 22.65 -24.19
C ALA A 193 1.66 23.55 -25.15
N GLN A 194 2.59 24.37 -24.64
CA GLN A 194 3.33 25.37 -25.39
C GLN A 194 2.40 26.37 -26.14
N ARG A 195 1.25 26.66 -25.57
CA ARG A 195 0.22 27.57 -26.12
C ARG A 195 0.04 28.86 -25.32
N ALA A 196 0.84 29.03 -24.23
CA ALA A 196 0.81 30.24 -23.45
C ALA A 196 1.39 31.41 -24.25
N THR A 197 0.64 32.51 -24.30
CA THR A 197 1.02 33.76 -24.96
C THR A 197 1.03 34.89 -23.93
N VAL A 198 1.51 36.07 -24.31
CA VAL A 198 1.48 37.28 -23.46
C VAL A 198 0.06 37.59 -23.00
N SER A 199 -0.95 37.38 -23.85
CA SER A 199 -2.36 37.59 -23.49
C SER A 199 -2.89 36.56 -22.43
N SER A 200 -2.12 35.50 -22.14
CA SER A 200 -2.43 34.57 -21.05
C SER A 200 -1.94 35.05 -19.70
N LEU A 201 -1.15 36.15 -19.64
CA LEU A 201 -0.63 36.76 -18.44
C LEU A 201 -1.59 37.81 -17.91
N THR A 202 -2.58 37.41 -17.14
CA THR A 202 -3.44 38.35 -16.41
C THR A 202 -2.66 38.94 -15.22
N PRO A 203 -3.12 40.06 -14.63
CA PRO A 203 -2.53 40.61 -13.42
C PRO A 203 -2.43 39.57 -12.29
N HIS A 204 -3.46 38.74 -12.13
CA HIS A 204 -3.52 37.67 -11.14
C HIS A 204 -2.44 36.59 -11.40
N ILE A 205 -2.28 36.14 -12.64
CA ILE A 205 -1.21 35.20 -13.00
C ILE A 205 0.17 35.80 -12.78
N LEU A 206 0.38 37.08 -13.06
CA LEU A 206 1.66 37.75 -12.84
C LEU A 206 1.98 37.85 -11.35
N GLU A 207 1.00 38.11 -10.50
CA GLU A 207 1.16 38.11 -9.05
C GLU A 207 1.51 36.70 -8.55
N TRP A 208 0.75 35.70 -8.94
CA TRP A 208 1.03 34.31 -8.60
C TRP A 208 2.45 33.86 -9.02
N LEU A 209 2.91 34.25 -10.20
CA LEU A 209 4.26 33.96 -10.69
C LEU A 209 5.33 34.64 -9.83
N LYS A 210 5.11 35.85 -9.38
CA LYS A 210 6.04 36.59 -8.50
C LYS A 210 6.12 35.92 -7.12
N ASP A 211 4.97 35.61 -6.53
CA ASP A 211 4.86 35.04 -5.18
C ASP A 211 5.56 33.66 -5.11
N ASN A 212 5.52 32.93 -6.21
CA ASN A 212 6.17 31.62 -6.33
C ASN A 212 7.59 31.68 -6.94
N ASN A 213 8.16 32.87 -7.20
CA ASN A 213 9.47 33.09 -7.81
C ASN A 213 9.63 32.37 -9.17
N LEU A 214 8.60 32.43 -10.01
CA LEU A 214 8.50 31.72 -11.29
C LEU A 214 8.64 32.61 -12.53
N THR A 215 8.76 33.91 -12.38
CA THR A 215 8.81 34.89 -13.47
C THR A 215 9.90 34.58 -14.49
N ASP A 216 11.04 34.08 -14.08
CA ASP A 216 12.18 33.77 -14.96
C ASP A 216 12.17 32.31 -15.50
N LYS A 217 11.22 31.49 -15.04
CA LYS A 217 11.13 30.06 -15.42
C LYS A 217 10.16 29.78 -16.53
N ILE A 218 9.26 30.73 -16.83
CA ILE A 218 8.23 30.55 -17.85
C ILE A 218 8.69 31.20 -19.16
N ARG A 219 8.68 30.40 -20.22
CA ARG A 219 8.91 30.88 -21.59
C ARG A 219 7.59 30.95 -22.33
N LEU A 220 7.25 32.14 -22.81
CA LEU A 220 6.10 32.37 -23.66
C LEU A 220 6.52 32.28 -25.12
N ARG A 221 5.62 31.81 -25.99
CA ARG A 221 5.78 31.92 -27.43
C ARG A 221 5.18 33.26 -27.87
N PHE A 222 5.90 33.93 -28.77
CA PHE A 222 5.43 35.11 -29.51
C PHE A 222 4.91 34.67 -30.87
#